data_1db0e1243c35ac3e9edda7e16e2d38f9
#
_entry.id   1db0e1243c35ac3e9edda7e16e2d38f9
#
_cell.length_a   1.000
_cell.length_b   1.000
_cell.length_c   1.000
_cell.angle_alpha   90.00
_cell.angle_beta   90.00
_cell.angle_gamma   90.00
#
_symmetry.space_group_name_H-M   'P 1'
#
loop_
_entity.id
_entity.type
_entity.pdbx_description
1 polymer ?
#
loop_
_entity_poly.entity_id
_entity_poly.type
_entity_poly.pdbx_seq_one_letter_code
_entity_poly.pdbx_strand_id
1 'polypeptide(L)'
;MGLAREQEVEIYAEPRFMPGTKVVSLKHIRNDGTYPRKEIGEILVRKGDVGYVRDIGTFLQQFYIYAVEWIDRGTIVGMRGKELTLYDGQEQKGAKT
;
A
#
# COMPACT_ATOMS: atom_id res chain seq x y z
N MET A 1 9.19 9.59 27.59
CA MET A 1 9.39 10.27 27.30
C MET A 1 9.44 10.46 25.88
N GLY A 2 10.31 10.93 25.39
CA GLY A 2 10.31 11.24 24.04
C GLY A 2 10.04 10.10 23.14
N LEU A 3 10.42 8.96 23.56
CA LEU A 3 10.23 7.81 22.76
C LEU A 3 8.82 7.55 22.40
N ALA A 4 7.96 7.68 23.33
CA ALA A 4 6.57 7.38 23.10
C ALA A 4 6.03 8.28 22.03
N ARG A 5 6.46 9.51 22.00
CA ARG A 5 5.96 10.38 21.04
C ARG A 5 6.49 10.08 19.68
N GLU A 6 7.71 9.68 19.61
CA GLU A 6 8.31 9.42 18.36
C GLU A 6 7.75 8.19 17.74
N GLN A 7 7.21 7.30 18.53
CA GLN A 7 6.68 6.11 17.98
C GLN A 7 5.22 6.26 17.84
N GLU A 8 4.78 6.99 16.87
CA GLU A 8 3.39 7.15 16.67
C GLU A 8 2.69 5.83 16.53
N VAL A 9 1.61 5.64 17.25
CA VAL A 9 0.84 4.44 17.14
C VAL A 9 -0.34 4.75 16.24
N GLU A 10 -0.19 4.37 15.00
CA GLU A 10 -1.15 4.72 13.97
C GLU A 10 -2.55 4.23 14.25
N ILE A 11 -2.66 3.06 14.85
CA ILE A 11 -3.97 2.47 15.05
C ILE A 11 -4.84 3.22 16.03
N TYR A 12 -4.31 4.23 16.71
CA TYR A 12 -5.16 5.05 17.56
C TYR A 12 -6.04 5.99 16.72
N ALA A 13 -5.72 6.14 15.46
CA ALA A 13 -6.54 6.92 14.56
C ALA A 13 -7.22 5.98 13.58
N GLU A 14 -8.19 6.47 12.87
CA GLU A 14 -8.86 5.62 11.90
C GLU A 14 -7.98 5.38 10.70
N PRO A 15 -8.17 4.26 10.00
CA PRO A 15 -7.37 4.00 8.82
C PRO A 15 -7.57 5.09 7.79
N ARG A 16 -6.51 5.38 7.05
CA ARG A 16 -6.58 6.40 6.01
C ARG A 16 -7.41 5.93 4.82
N PHE A 17 -7.40 4.63 4.56
CA PHE A 17 -8.09 4.08 3.40
C PHE A 17 -8.96 2.94 3.85
N MET A 18 -10.20 2.93 3.40
CA MET A 18 -11.12 1.86 3.77
C MET A 18 -11.16 0.84 2.64
N PRO A 19 -11.63 -0.38 2.92
CA PRO A 19 -11.76 -1.38 1.86
C PRO A 19 -12.61 -0.81 0.72
N GLY A 20 -12.19 -1.08 -0.49
CA GLY A 20 -12.85 -0.55 -1.67
C GLY A 20 -12.23 0.72 -2.20
N THR A 21 -11.33 1.34 -1.44
CA THR A 21 -10.71 2.58 -1.87
C THR A 21 -9.71 2.32 -3.00
N LYS A 22 -9.75 3.15 -4.01
CA LYS A 22 -8.82 3.04 -5.12
C LYS A 22 -7.59 3.86 -4.80
N VAL A 23 -6.43 3.25 -4.90
CA VAL A 23 -5.18 3.88 -4.49
C VAL A 23 -4.10 3.72 -5.55
N VAL A 24 -3.04 4.50 -5.41
CA VAL A 24 -1.90 4.47 -6.30
C VAL A 24 -0.67 4.22 -5.44
N SER A 25 0.24 3.40 -5.94
CA SER A 25 1.46 3.12 -5.22
C SER A 25 2.47 4.24 -5.40
N LEU A 26 3.06 4.65 -4.31
CA LEU A 26 4.09 5.68 -4.34
C LEU A 26 5.49 5.10 -4.46
N LYS A 27 5.61 3.78 -4.49
CA LYS A 27 6.93 3.18 -4.58
C LYS A 27 6.90 1.84 -5.27
N HIS A 28 8.07 1.34 -5.63
CA HIS A 28 8.21 0.00 -6.18
C HIS A 28 8.33 -0.98 -5.04
N ILE A 29 7.70 -2.16 -5.20
CA ILE A 29 7.82 -3.24 -4.23
C ILE A 29 8.32 -4.47 -4.97
N ARG A 30 9.41 -5.04 -4.48
CA ARG A 30 9.96 -6.25 -5.06
C ARG A 30 9.73 -7.40 -4.12
N ASN A 31 9.68 -8.60 -4.69
CA ASN A 31 9.49 -9.80 -3.90
C ASN A 31 10.76 -10.10 -3.12
N ASP A 32 10.64 -10.16 -1.80
CA ASP A 32 11.79 -10.48 -0.97
C ASP A 32 11.82 -11.97 -0.64
N GLY A 33 11.00 -12.74 -1.33
CA GLY A 33 10.97 -14.18 -1.10
C GLY A 33 9.72 -14.64 -0.39
N THR A 34 8.92 -13.71 0.10
CA THR A 34 7.73 -14.08 0.87
C THR A 34 6.49 -14.23 -0.01
N TYR A 35 6.52 -13.69 -1.21
CA TYR A 35 5.35 -13.78 -2.07
C TYR A 35 5.46 -15.08 -2.89
N PRO A 36 4.47 -15.96 -2.78
CA PRO A 36 4.57 -17.27 -3.42
C PRO A 36 4.45 -17.19 -4.92
N ARG A 37 5.10 -18.12 -5.58
CA ARG A 37 5.02 -18.28 -7.03
C ARG A 37 5.62 -17.17 -7.85
N LYS A 38 6.38 -16.30 -7.21
CA LYS A 38 7.11 -15.26 -7.92
C LYS A 38 8.54 -15.34 -7.47
N GLU A 39 9.45 -14.93 -8.34
CA GLU A 39 10.87 -15.02 -8.02
C GLU A 39 11.31 -13.90 -7.11
N ILE A 40 12.34 -14.18 -6.35
CA ILE A 40 12.89 -13.14 -5.48
C ILE A 40 13.39 -12.02 -6.38
N GLY A 41 13.08 -10.81 -6.01
CA GLY A 41 13.49 -9.63 -6.79
C GLY A 41 12.50 -9.23 -7.86
N GLU A 42 11.51 -10.09 -8.13
CA GLU A 42 10.52 -9.76 -9.14
C GLU A 42 9.68 -8.61 -8.64
N ILE A 43 9.32 -7.69 -9.52
CA ILE A 43 8.53 -6.54 -9.13
C ILE A 43 7.09 -6.94 -8.92
N LEU A 44 6.59 -6.68 -7.74
CA LEU A 44 5.20 -6.97 -7.39
C LEU A 44 4.31 -5.75 -7.61
N VAL A 45 4.85 -4.56 -7.40
CA VAL A 45 4.11 -3.32 -7.57
C VAL A 45 5.08 -2.28 -8.09
N ARG A 46 4.65 -1.46 -9.03
CA ARG A 46 5.48 -0.35 -9.50
C ARG A 46 4.90 0.95 -9.04
N LYS A 47 5.75 1.93 -8.82
CA LYS A 47 5.31 3.27 -8.50
C LYS A 47 4.34 3.70 -9.60
N GLY A 48 3.20 4.18 -9.22
CA GLY A 48 2.18 4.60 -10.17
C GLY A 48 1.12 3.55 -10.45
N ASP A 49 1.34 2.30 -10.01
CA ASP A 49 0.32 1.28 -10.22
C ASP A 49 -0.92 1.61 -9.44
N VAL A 50 -2.06 1.20 -9.96
CA VAL A 50 -3.36 1.44 -9.37
C VAL A 50 -3.89 0.15 -8.78
N GLY A 51 -4.47 0.24 -7.62
CA GLY A 51 -5.05 -0.92 -6.97
C GLY A 51 -6.22 -0.53 -6.10
N TYR A 52 -6.81 -1.55 -5.49
CA TYR A 52 -7.95 -1.34 -4.60
C TYR A 52 -7.63 -1.97 -3.26
N VAL A 53 -7.93 -1.26 -2.20
CA VAL A 53 -7.75 -1.79 -0.86
C VAL A 53 -8.79 -2.88 -0.66
N ARG A 54 -8.33 -4.07 -0.30
CA ARG A 54 -9.21 -5.21 -0.07
C ARG A 54 -9.46 -5.42 1.40
N ASP A 55 -8.44 -5.20 2.21
CA ASP A 55 -8.55 -5.51 3.61
C ASP A 55 -7.56 -4.65 4.38
N ILE A 56 -7.75 -4.55 5.68
CA ILE A 56 -6.89 -3.76 6.54
C ILE A 56 -6.53 -4.63 7.72
N GLY A 57 -5.24 -4.74 7.99
CA GLY A 57 -4.76 -5.43 9.17
C GLY A 57 -3.87 -4.51 9.97
N THR A 58 -3.29 -5.03 11.02
CA THR A 58 -2.35 -4.25 11.81
C THR A 58 -1.06 -5.04 11.94
N PHE A 59 0.02 -4.32 12.16
CA PHE A 59 1.31 -4.93 12.36
C PHE A 59 1.86 -4.41 13.66
N LEU A 60 2.22 -5.33 14.56
CA LEU A 60 2.75 -5.00 15.88
C LEU A 60 1.80 -4.11 16.67
N GLN A 61 0.53 -4.14 16.29
CA GLN A 61 -0.48 -3.33 16.95
C GLN A 61 -0.11 -1.86 16.96
N GLN A 62 0.60 -1.43 15.94
CA GLN A 62 1.00 -0.04 15.82
C GLN A 62 0.66 0.56 14.49
N PHE A 63 0.75 -0.23 13.42
CA PHE A 63 0.55 0.28 12.09
C PHE A 63 -0.56 -0.43 11.37
N TYR A 64 -1.21 0.26 10.46
CA TYR A 64 -2.15 -0.39 9.56
C TYR A 64 -1.38 -0.92 8.36
N ILE A 65 -1.78 -2.11 7.92
CA ILE A 65 -1.26 -2.69 6.69
C ILE A 65 -2.47 -2.86 5.79
N TYR A 66 -2.39 -2.27 4.60
CA TYR A 66 -3.48 -2.34 3.65
C TYR A 66 -3.18 -3.42 2.63
N ALA A 67 -4.05 -4.42 2.53
CA ALA A 67 -3.89 -5.45 1.53
C ALA A 67 -4.50 -4.89 0.25
N VAL A 68 -3.67 -4.58 -0.72
CA VAL A 68 -4.11 -3.91 -1.93
C VAL A 68 -3.98 -4.86 -3.11
N GLU A 69 -5.04 -4.97 -3.88
CA GLU A 69 -5.02 -5.78 -5.08
C GLU A 69 -4.61 -4.87 -6.23
N TRP A 70 -3.47 -5.20 -6.86
CA TRP A 70 -2.92 -4.37 -7.92
C TRP A 70 -3.41 -4.92 -9.25
N ILE A 71 -4.30 -4.17 -9.86
CA ILE A 71 -5.11 -4.64 -10.96
C ILE A 71 -4.31 -5.24 -12.11
N ASP A 72 -3.36 -4.50 -12.60
CA ASP A 72 -2.63 -4.95 -13.77
C ASP A 72 -1.60 -6.02 -13.47
N ARG A 73 -1.30 -6.23 -12.21
CA ARG A 73 -0.28 -7.19 -11.83
C ARG A 73 -0.86 -8.50 -11.37
N GLY A 74 -2.11 -8.49 -10.96
CA GLY A 74 -2.72 -9.69 -10.42
C GLY A 74 -2.13 -10.09 -9.08
N THR A 75 -1.61 -9.15 -8.32
CA THR A 75 -1.00 -9.44 -7.03
C THR A 75 -1.77 -8.73 -5.93
N ILE A 76 -1.74 -9.29 -4.73
CA ILE A 76 -2.28 -8.63 -3.55
C ILE A 76 -1.11 -8.47 -2.61
N VAL A 77 -0.76 -7.24 -2.32
CA VAL A 77 0.43 -6.94 -1.53
C VAL A 77 0.07 -6.02 -0.38
N GLY A 78 0.55 -6.35 0.82
CA GLY A 78 0.30 -5.51 1.98
C GLY A 78 1.25 -4.33 1.99
N MET A 79 0.71 -3.14 2.18
CA MET A 79 1.51 -1.93 2.15
C MET A 79 1.06 -0.99 3.23
N ARG A 80 1.95 -0.11 3.64
CA ARG A 80 1.63 0.90 4.64
C ARG A 80 1.00 2.11 3.98
N GLY A 81 0.21 2.83 4.76
CA GLY A 81 -0.47 3.99 4.21
C GLY A 81 0.46 5.02 3.61
N LYS A 82 1.66 5.16 4.18
CA LYS A 82 2.58 6.15 3.65
C LYS A 82 3.12 5.77 2.28
N GLU A 83 2.88 4.55 1.85
CA GLU A 83 3.33 4.09 0.55
C GLU A 83 2.23 4.22 -0.50
N LEU A 84 1.08 4.72 -0.11
CA LEU A 84 -0.08 4.80 -0.97
C LEU A 84 -0.64 6.21 -1.00
N THR A 85 -1.35 6.53 -2.07
CA THR A 85 -2.11 7.75 -2.13
C THR A 85 -3.44 7.47 -2.82
N LEU A 86 -4.41 8.35 -2.63
CA LEU A 86 -5.68 8.16 -3.28
C LEU A 86 -5.55 8.34 -4.78
N TYR A 87 -6.27 7.51 -5.52
CA TYR A 87 -6.34 7.68 -6.95
C TYR A 87 -7.34 8.78 -7.22
N ASP A 88 -6.92 9.81 -7.92
CA ASP A 88 -7.82 10.92 -8.17
C ASP A 88 -8.21 11.05 -9.63
N GLY A 89 -7.77 10.13 -10.46
CA GLY A 89 -8.15 10.17 -11.86
C GLY A 89 -7.49 11.25 -12.63
N GLN A 90 -7.16 12.35 -11.98
CA GLN A 90 -6.52 13.40 -12.62
C GLN A 90 -5.10 13.13 -12.86
N GLU A 91 -4.48 12.47 -11.95
CA GLU A 91 -3.13 12.12 -12.08
C GLU A 91 -2.94 11.30 -13.30
N GLN A 92 -3.84 10.40 -13.59
CA GLN A 92 -3.72 9.62 -14.75
C GLN A 92 -3.91 10.41 -15.99
N LYS A 93 -4.81 11.35 -15.99
CA LYS A 93 -5.00 12.16 -17.13
C LYS A 93 -3.78 12.96 -17.37
N GLY A 94 -3.19 13.49 -16.34
CA GLY A 94 -2.00 14.26 -16.48
C GLY A 94 -0.93 13.43 -17.08
N ALA A 95 -0.83 12.20 -16.69
CA ALA A 95 0.19 11.36 -17.21
C ALA A 95 -0.03 11.08 -18.66
N LYS A 96 -1.25 11.05 -19.09
CA LYS A 96 -1.51 10.78 -20.45
C LYS A 96 -1.13 11.90 -21.32
N THR A 97 -1.22 13.03 -20.82
CA THR A 97 -0.88 14.16 -21.63
C THR A 97 0.55 14.49 -21.46
#